data_3f380469fd32f8d4a5ea9c50e768589e
#
_entry.id   3f380469fd32f8d4a5ea9c50e768589e
#
_cell.length_a   1.000
_cell.length_b   1.000
_cell.length_c   1.000
_cell.angle_alpha   90.00
_cell.angle_beta   90.00
_cell.angle_gamma   90.00
#
_symmetry.space_group_name_H-M   'P 1'
#
loop_
_entity.id
_entity.type
_entity.pdbx_description
1 polymer ?
#
loop_
_entity_poly.entity_id
_entity_poly.type
_entity_poly.pdbx_seq_one_letter_code
_entity_poly.pdbx_strand_id
1 'polypeptide(L)'
;GRSTWPEKNTEERIRRIEQTISTKAFQQEYMNNPLSEGEVIKEVIWGKCPPMQRLQFAVAYADPSPSNARNKASSFKADFLLGYCDGTFYVYTGFLDHVTNDEFVDWFYNLRDYASERVQVYYFIENNSLQDPFYEQVFLPMFAARARERGFIGITPDCRCKPPKFERIEGNLEPLIRQGRLVLNIDERENPHMKRLEEQFLLLNRQMKSPADGPDCIEGGVWIINQKISTLNEGSYTIGQRVRASKRF
;
A
#
# COMPACT_ATOMS: atom_id res chain seq x y z
N GLY A 1 -13.47 -20.08 9.53
CA GLY A 1 -14.29 -21.29 9.48
C GLY A 1 -13.96 -22.21 10.64
N ARG A 2 -14.88 -23.06 11.07
CA ARG A 2 -14.60 -24.06 12.09
C ARG A 2 -13.79 -25.21 11.46
N SER A 3 -12.79 -25.74 12.21
CA SER A 3 -12.03 -26.91 11.80
C SER A 3 -12.99 -28.09 11.56
N THR A 4 -12.82 -28.79 10.45
CA THR A 4 -13.54 -30.03 10.15
C THR A 4 -13.01 -31.23 10.97
N TRP A 5 -11.84 -31.07 11.60
CA TRP A 5 -11.20 -32.07 12.46
C TRP A 5 -10.60 -31.42 13.70
N PRO A 6 -11.45 -30.93 14.66
CA PRO A 6 -11.00 -30.12 15.79
C PRO A 6 -10.08 -30.84 16.76
N GLU A 7 -10.15 -32.18 16.85
CA GLU A 7 -9.30 -32.99 17.73
C GLU A 7 -7.82 -32.99 17.28
N LYS A 8 -7.56 -32.90 15.98
CA LYS A 8 -6.22 -32.86 15.38
C LYS A 8 -5.79 -31.43 15.06
N ASN A 9 -6.69 -30.61 14.60
CA ASN A 9 -6.45 -29.25 14.14
C ASN A 9 -7.26 -28.27 14.99
N THR A 10 -6.77 -28.00 16.20
CA THR A 10 -7.35 -26.94 17.04
C THR A 10 -7.21 -25.58 16.35
N GLU A 11 -8.09 -24.64 16.68
CA GLU A 11 -8.01 -23.27 16.12
C GLU A 11 -6.67 -22.63 16.37
N GLU A 12 -6.07 -22.85 17.53
CA GLU A 12 -4.74 -22.35 17.88
C GLU A 12 -3.65 -22.95 16.97
N ARG A 13 -3.71 -24.25 16.71
CA ARG A 13 -2.80 -24.93 15.79
C ARG A 13 -2.94 -24.41 14.36
N ILE A 14 -4.18 -24.23 13.89
CA ILE A 14 -4.44 -23.68 12.55
C ILE A 14 -3.88 -22.27 12.45
N ARG A 15 -4.08 -21.40 13.46
CA ARG A 15 -3.49 -20.05 13.49
C ARG A 15 -1.97 -20.08 13.45
N ARG A 16 -1.33 -20.99 14.17
CA ARG A 16 0.13 -21.15 14.16
C ARG A 16 0.64 -21.56 12.78
N ILE A 17 -0.02 -22.54 12.14
CA ILE A 17 0.32 -22.99 10.79
C ILE A 17 0.17 -21.85 9.79
N GLU A 18 -0.94 -21.13 9.81
CA GLU A 18 -1.20 -19.97 8.94
C GLU A 18 -0.15 -18.86 9.11
N GLN A 19 0.46 -18.71 10.30
CA GLN A 19 1.56 -17.80 10.54
C GLN A 19 2.91 -18.30 10.01
N THR A 20 3.06 -19.61 9.84
CA THR A 20 4.34 -20.26 9.56
C THR A 20 4.53 -20.58 8.08
N ILE A 21 3.43 -20.84 7.35
CA ILE A 21 3.46 -21.17 5.92
C ILE A 21 2.92 -20.02 5.07
N SER A 22 3.23 -20.02 3.76
CA SER A 22 2.72 -19.01 2.83
C SER A 22 1.19 -19.04 2.74
N THR A 23 0.58 -17.91 2.41
CA THR A 23 -0.87 -17.80 2.19
C THR A 23 -1.36 -18.81 1.16
N LYS A 24 -0.59 -19.01 0.08
CA LYS A 24 -0.88 -20.02 -0.95
C LYS A 24 -0.95 -21.43 -0.38
N ALA A 25 0.10 -21.86 0.33
CA ALA A 25 0.16 -23.20 0.93
C ALA A 25 -0.99 -23.38 1.93
N PHE A 26 -1.31 -22.38 2.74
CA PHE A 26 -2.42 -22.42 3.68
C PHE A 26 -3.78 -22.57 2.97
N GLN A 27 -4.04 -21.77 1.95
CA GLN A 27 -5.28 -21.82 1.18
C GLN A 27 -5.42 -23.17 0.46
N GLN A 28 -4.35 -23.66 -0.13
CA GLN A 28 -4.34 -24.91 -0.88
C GLN A 28 -4.51 -26.14 0.01
N GLU A 29 -3.75 -26.22 1.12
CA GLU A 29 -3.70 -27.43 1.96
C GLU A 29 -4.76 -27.47 3.05
N TYR A 30 -5.12 -26.33 3.62
CA TYR A 30 -6.02 -26.25 4.78
C TYR A 30 -7.41 -25.73 4.44
N MET A 31 -7.53 -24.87 3.43
CA MET A 31 -8.82 -24.29 3.02
C MET A 31 -9.40 -24.96 1.77
N ASN A 32 -8.69 -25.93 1.19
CA ASN A 32 -9.05 -26.63 -0.05
C ASN A 32 -9.41 -25.64 -1.19
N ASN A 33 -8.68 -24.53 -1.25
CA ASN A 33 -8.86 -23.47 -2.23
C ASN A 33 -7.54 -23.30 -3.03
N PRO A 34 -7.35 -24.07 -4.13
CA PRO A 34 -6.15 -23.96 -4.94
C PRO A 34 -6.11 -22.59 -5.62
N LEU A 35 -5.10 -21.79 -5.27
CA LEU A 35 -4.83 -20.51 -5.89
C LEU A 35 -3.83 -20.71 -7.02
N SER A 36 -4.11 -20.16 -8.19
CA SER A 36 -3.18 -20.13 -9.32
C SER A 36 -2.25 -18.93 -9.17
N GLU A 37 -0.95 -19.20 -9.06
CA GLU A 37 0.09 -18.15 -9.10
C GLU A 37 0.30 -17.66 -10.52
N GLY A 38 0.59 -16.36 -10.65
CA GLY A 38 1.02 -15.79 -11.92
C GLY A 38 -0.06 -15.74 -12.99
N GLU A 39 -1.34 -15.78 -12.61
CA GLU A 39 -2.44 -15.67 -13.58
C GLU A 39 -2.47 -14.29 -14.25
N VAL A 40 -2.32 -13.23 -13.45
CA VAL A 40 -2.31 -11.83 -13.90
C VAL A 40 -0.90 -11.26 -13.83
N ILE A 41 -0.26 -11.37 -12.66
CA ILE A 41 1.10 -10.91 -12.41
C ILE A 41 2.00 -12.13 -12.23
N LYS A 42 2.88 -12.37 -13.21
CA LYS A 42 3.73 -13.57 -13.25
C LYS A 42 4.93 -13.49 -12.32
N GLU A 43 5.45 -12.30 -12.14
CA GLU A 43 6.62 -12.02 -11.30
C GLU A 43 6.57 -10.61 -10.77
N VAL A 44 7.22 -10.37 -9.63
CA VAL A 44 7.42 -9.05 -9.04
C VAL A 44 8.91 -8.73 -9.07
N ILE A 45 9.25 -7.52 -9.43
CA ILE A 45 10.63 -7.12 -9.63
C ILE A 45 11.21 -6.56 -8.34
N TRP A 46 12.26 -7.19 -7.85
CA TRP A 46 13.08 -6.71 -6.75
C TRP A 46 14.34 -6.04 -7.29
N GLY A 47 14.63 -4.83 -6.81
CA GLY A 47 15.80 -4.07 -7.25
C GLY A 47 16.23 -3.02 -6.24
N LYS A 48 17.41 -2.44 -6.45
CA LYS A 48 17.87 -1.33 -5.60
C LYS A 48 17.05 -0.09 -5.87
N CYS A 49 16.49 0.49 -4.81
CA CYS A 49 15.89 1.80 -4.88
C CYS A 49 16.96 2.90 -4.98
N PRO A 50 16.72 3.98 -5.73
CA PRO A 50 17.60 5.13 -5.69
C PRO A 50 17.63 5.76 -4.28
N PRO A 51 18.71 6.44 -3.89
CA PRO A 51 18.72 7.21 -2.64
C PRO A 51 17.55 8.19 -2.61
N MET A 52 16.85 8.28 -1.46
CA MET A 52 15.64 9.12 -1.33
C MET A 52 15.88 10.60 -1.68
N GLN A 53 17.10 11.10 -1.50
CA GLN A 53 17.51 12.46 -1.87
C GLN A 53 17.41 12.75 -3.38
N ARG A 54 17.34 11.71 -4.22
CA ARG A 54 17.11 11.85 -5.67
C ARG A 54 15.64 11.98 -6.04
N LEU A 55 14.74 11.69 -5.12
CA LEU A 55 13.31 11.85 -5.33
C LEU A 55 12.90 13.31 -5.17
N GLN A 56 12.01 13.77 -6.00
CA GLN A 56 11.39 15.09 -5.83
C GLN A 56 10.48 15.11 -4.60
N PHE A 57 9.79 13.99 -4.33
CA PHE A 57 8.98 13.71 -3.15
C PHE A 57 8.75 12.21 -3.04
N ALA A 58 8.25 11.78 -1.89
CA ALA A 58 7.72 10.42 -1.68
C ALA A 58 6.26 10.49 -1.23
N VAL A 59 5.55 9.40 -1.38
CA VAL A 59 4.16 9.24 -0.94
C VAL A 59 4.07 8.02 -0.01
N ALA A 60 3.56 8.23 1.19
CA ALA A 60 3.07 7.17 2.04
C ALA A 60 1.55 7.06 1.79
N TYR A 61 1.10 5.91 1.34
CA TYR A 61 -0.31 5.65 1.07
C TYR A 61 -0.79 4.49 1.92
N ALA A 62 -1.90 4.71 2.63
CA ALA A 62 -2.44 3.75 3.57
C ALA A 62 -3.88 3.39 3.24
N ASP A 63 -4.19 2.09 3.35
CA ASP A 63 -5.53 1.50 3.24
C ASP A 63 -5.93 0.93 4.61
N PRO A 64 -6.82 1.63 5.36
CA PRO A 64 -7.28 1.19 6.66
C PRO A 64 -8.38 0.13 6.51
N SER A 65 -8.20 -1.05 7.07
CA SER A 65 -9.31 -1.97 7.28
C SER A 65 -10.20 -1.45 8.42
N PRO A 66 -11.54 -1.57 8.34
CA PRO A 66 -12.45 -1.15 9.41
C PRO A 66 -12.29 -1.95 10.71
N SER A 67 -11.68 -3.11 10.68
CA SER A 67 -11.46 -3.93 11.88
C SER A 67 -10.40 -3.33 12.79
N ASN A 68 -10.73 -3.23 14.09
CA ASN A 68 -9.77 -2.84 15.14
C ASN A 68 -9.27 -4.06 15.93
N ALA A 69 -9.04 -5.17 15.26
CA ALA A 69 -8.58 -6.39 15.91
C ALA A 69 -7.57 -7.11 15.00
N ARG A 70 -6.66 -7.85 15.63
CA ARG A 70 -5.79 -8.81 14.94
C ARG A 70 -6.59 -10.03 14.45
N ASN A 71 -7.78 -9.78 13.89
CA ASN A 71 -8.68 -10.82 13.42
C ASN A 71 -8.44 -11.09 11.94
N LYS A 72 -8.00 -12.28 11.64
CA LYS A 72 -7.68 -12.75 10.29
C LYS A 72 -8.87 -12.95 9.35
N ALA A 73 -10.07 -12.85 9.84
CA ALA A 73 -11.28 -12.84 9.01
C ALA A 73 -11.57 -11.46 8.40
N SER A 74 -10.82 -10.41 8.79
CA SER A 74 -10.93 -9.07 8.24
C SER A 74 -9.91 -8.84 7.12
N SER A 75 -10.09 -7.78 6.34
CA SER A 75 -9.10 -7.28 5.39
C SER A 75 -7.83 -6.84 6.11
N PHE A 76 -6.70 -6.93 5.43
CA PHE A 76 -5.44 -6.38 5.92
C PHE A 76 -5.50 -4.86 6.00
N LYS A 77 -4.75 -4.28 6.94
CA LYS A 77 -4.35 -2.89 6.86
C LYS A 77 -3.04 -2.82 6.08
N ALA A 78 -2.90 -1.79 5.26
CA ALA A 78 -1.71 -1.59 4.44
C ALA A 78 -1.22 -0.13 4.55
N ASP A 79 0.10 0.08 4.59
CA ASP A 79 0.72 1.40 4.51
C ASP A 79 2.10 1.26 3.86
N PHE A 80 2.30 1.85 2.69
CA PHE A 80 3.52 1.72 1.90
C PHE A 80 4.12 3.07 1.52
N LEU A 81 5.45 3.15 1.59
CA LEU A 81 6.23 4.30 1.16
C LEU A 81 6.70 4.11 -0.28
N LEU A 82 6.22 4.98 -1.17
CA LEU A 82 6.52 4.95 -2.59
C LEU A 82 7.30 6.19 -3.02
N GLY A 83 8.15 6.02 -4.02
CA GLY A 83 8.84 7.11 -4.71
C GLY A 83 8.79 6.90 -6.22
N TYR A 84 9.07 7.98 -6.96
CA TYR A 84 9.15 7.96 -8.42
C TYR A 84 10.45 8.62 -8.88
N CYS A 85 11.19 7.94 -9.73
CA CYS A 85 12.43 8.44 -10.29
C CYS A 85 12.63 7.86 -11.70
N ASP A 86 12.97 8.73 -12.66
CA ASP A 86 13.34 8.33 -14.02
C ASP A 86 12.36 7.34 -14.69
N GLY A 87 11.05 7.58 -14.55
CA GLY A 87 10.01 6.76 -15.18
C GLY A 87 9.64 5.49 -14.41
N THR A 88 10.23 5.24 -13.24
CA THR A 88 10.03 4.03 -12.45
C THR A 88 9.49 4.37 -11.06
N PHE A 89 8.51 3.60 -10.62
CA PHE A 89 7.98 3.62 -9.26
C PHE A 89 8.75 2.64 -8.39
N TYR A 90 9.08 3.05 -7.17
CA TYR A 90 9.81 2.26 -6.20
C TYR A 90 9.00 2.14 -4.92
N VAL A 91 8.80 0.92 -4.44
CA VAL A 91 8.25 0.64 -3.11
C VAL A 91 9.44 0.49 -2.16
N TYR A 92 9.69 1.51 -1.35
CA TYR A 92 10.87 1.56 -0.48
C TYR A 92 10.75 0.61 0.71
N THR A 93 9.61 0.64 1.39
CA THR A 93 9.25 -0.23 2.51
C THR A 93 7.75 -0.10 2.78
N GLY A 94 7.21 -0.90 3.68
CA GLY A 94 5.82 -0.78 4.10
C GLY A 94 5.39 -1.83 5.07
N PHE A 95 4.12 -1.74 5.42
CA PHE A 95 3.45 -2.58 6.40
C PHE A 95 2.17 -3.16 5.80
N LEU A 96 1.93 -4.43 6.05
CA LEU A 96 0.76 -5.15 5.57
C LEU A 96 0.45 -6.26 6.57
N ASP A 97 -0.55 -6.04 7.44
CA ASP A 97 -0.94 -7.03 8.45
C ASP A 97 -2.33 -6.77 9.04
N HIS A 98 -2.80 -7.70 9.86
CA HIS A 98 -3.98 -7.54 10.70
C HIS A 98 -3.54 -6.96 12.05
N VAL A 99 -3.73 -5.67 12.24
CA VAL A 99 -3.31 -4.93 13.43
C VAL A 99 -4.45 -4.07 13.98
N THR A 100 -4.26 -3.60 15.20
CA THR A 100 -5.15 -2.60 15.80
C THR A 100 -5.02 -1.25 15.10
N ASN A 101 -5.98 -0.36 15.31
CA ASN A 101 -5.90 1.00 14.76
C ASN A 101 -4.72 1.80 15.35
N ASP A 102 -4.34 1.51 16.60
CA ASP A 102 -3.21 2.16 17.26
C ASP A 102 -1.88 1.78 16.61
N GLU A 103 -1.66 0.47 16.36
CA GLU A 103 -0.50 -0.03 15.63
C GLU A 103 -0.46 0.51 14.19
N PHE A 104 -1.61 0.63 13.53
CA PHE A 104 -1.70 1.19 12.18
C PHE A 104 -1.31 2.68 12.14
N VAL A 105 -1.72 3.47 13.13
CA VAL A 105 -1.28 4.86 13.28
C VAL A 105 0.23 4.95 13.47
N ASP A 106 0.83 4.04 14.23
CA ASP A 106 2.27 4.00 14.42
C ASP A 106 3.05 3.73 13.12
N TRP A 107 2.47 3.03 12.15
CA TRP A 107 3.11 2.78 10.85
C TRP A 107 3.45 4.07 10.10
N PHE A 108 2.57 5.06 10.12
CA PHE A 108 2.84 6.37 9.50
C PHE A 108 4.09 7.03 10.10
N TYR A 109 4.23 6.96 11.42
CA TYR A 109 5.41 7.49 12.11
C TYR A 109 6.66 6.69 11.81
N ASN A 110 6.54 5.37 11.69
CA ASN A 110 7.66 4.51 11.33
C ASN A 110 8.12 4.77 9.88
N LEU A 111 7.21 5.00 8.95
CA LEU A 111 7.56 5.41 7.58
C LEU A 111 8.19 6.79 7.54
N ARG A 112 7.73 7.75 8.37
CA ARG A 112 8.38 9.06 8.53
C ARG A 112 9.81 8.90 9.02
N ASP A 113 10.02 8.10 10.04
CA ASP A 113 11.34 7.87 10.63
C ASP A 113 12.26 7.12 9.66
N TYR A 114 11.72 6.18 8.87
CA TYR A 114 12.43 5.52 7.78
C TYR A 114 12.84 6.52 6.69
N ALA A 115 11.96 7.40 6.25
CA ALA A 115 12.27 8.44 5.27
C ALA A 115 13.24 9.49 5.86
N SER A 116 13.11 9.78 7.16
CA SER A 116 13.85 10.82 7.84
C SER A 116 13.71 12.19 7.11
N GLU A 117 14.69 13.05 7.17
CA GLU A 117 14.72 14.33 6.45
C GLU A 117 15.26 14.22 5.01
N ARG A 118 15.42 13.00 4.50
CA ARG A 118 16.01 12.73 3.18
C ARG A 118 15.13 13.15 2.01
N VAL A 119 13.81 13.19 2.22
CA VAL A 119 12.83 13.53 1.19
C VAL A 119 11.54 14.07 1.85
N GLN A 120 10.86 14.98 1.17
CA GLN A 120 9.50 15.38 1.58
C GLN A 120 8.54 14.22 1.35
N VAL A 121 7.86 13.76 2.40
CA VAL A 121 6.85 12.71 2.33
C VAL A 121 5.45 13.34 2.42
N TYR A 122 4.58 12.95 1.51
CA TYR A 122 3.13 13.24 1.57
C TYR A 122 2.39 11.99 2.03
N TYR A 123 1.58 12.13 3.07
CA TYR A 123 0.85 11.03 3.68
C TYR A 123 -0.61 11.06 3.26
N PHE A 124 -1.10 9.93 2.78
CA PHE A 124 -2.49 9.74 2.36
C PHE A 124 -3.08 8.53 3.07
N ILE A 125 -4.37 8.63 3.40
CA ILE A 125 -5.16 7.52 3.91
C ILE A 125 -6.41 7.38 3.06
N GLU A 126 -6.73 6.16 2.65
CA GLU A 126 -7.98 5.91 1.94
C GLU A 126 -9.18 6.23 2.82
N ASN A 127 -10.07 7.07 2.30
CA ASN A 127 -11.29 7.51 2.98
C ASN A 127 -12.46 7.49 1.99
N ASN A 128 -12.86 6.30 1.55
CA ASN A 128 -14.03 6.16 0.66
C ASN A 128 -15.34 6.39 1.44
N SER A 129 -16.47 6.51 0.74
CA SER A 129 -17.77 6.86 1.30
C SER A 129 -18.27 5.97 2.44
N LEU A 130 -17.74 4.74 2.57
CA LEU A 130 -18.04 3.84 3.68
C LEU A 130 -17.18 4.11 4.92
N GLN A 131 -16.06 4.81 4.74
CA GLN A 131 -15.05 5.07 5.76
C GLN A 131 -15.00 6.53 6.22
N ASP A 132 -15.77 7.44 5.58
CA ASP A 132 -15.72 8.87 5.85
C ASP A 132 -15.93 9.20 7.35
N PRO A 133 -17.00 8.74 8.03
CA PRO A 133 -17.12 8.93 9.46
C PRO A 133 -16.03 8.22 10.27
N PHE A 134 -15.46 7.13 9.72
CA PHE A 134 -14.47 6.33 10.42
C PHE A 134 -13.11 7.05 10.50
N TYR A 135 -12.66 7.70 9.43
CA TYR A 135 -11.46 8.53 9.49
C TYR A 135 -11.57 9.63 10.53
N GLU A 136 -12.64 10.44 10.47
CA GLU A 136 -12.82 11.59 11.36
C GLU A 136 -13.02 11.17 12.82
N GLN A 137 -13.77 10.11 13.05
CA GLN A 137 -14.13 9.68 14.40
C GLN A 137 -13.07 8.82 15.08
N VAL A 138 -12.30 8.06 14.33
CA VAL A 138 -11.33 7.11 14.87
C VAL A 138 -9.90 7.58 14.65
N PHE A 139 -9.48 7.77 13.40
CA PHE A 139 -8.08 8.03 13.10
C PHE A 139 -7.64 9.45 13.43
N LEU A 140 -8.44 10.46 13.13
CA LEU A 140 -8.06 11.85 13.40
C LEU A 140 -7.76 12.13 14.88
N PRO A 141 -8.56 11.65 15.86
CA PRO A 141 -8.21 11.77 17.28
C PRO A 141 -6.95 10.99 17.67
N MET A 142 -6.72 9.82 17.06
CA MET A 142 -5.54 8.99 17.34
C MET A 142 -4.26 9.67 16.82
N PHE A 143 -4.28 10.22 15.60
CA PHE A 143 -3.17 11.03 15.08
C PHE A 143 -2.93 12.28 15.93
N ALA A 144 -3.97 12.96 16.40
CA ALA A 144 -3.85 14.12 17.29
C ALA A 144 -3.21 13.76 18.64
N ALA A 145 -3.54 12.59 19.20
CA ALA A 145 -2.91 12.09 20.41
C ALA A 145 -1.43 11.75 20.17
N ARG A 146 -1.13 11.01 19.10
CA ARG A 146 0.24 10.60 18.75
C ARG A 146 1.13 11.79 18.39
N ALA A 147 0.56 12.84 17.79
CA ALA A 147 1.29 14.07 17.45
C ALA A 147 1.88 14.78 18.68
N ARG A 148 1.28 14.64 19.85
CA ARG A 148 1.82 15.20 21.10
C ARG A 148 3.13 14.56 21.53
N GLU A 149 3.32 13.30 21.18
CA GLU A 149 4.50 12.50 21.56
C GLU A 149 5.57 12.49 20.47
N ARG A 150 5.14 12.33 19.22
CA ARG A 150 6.04 12.08 18.08
C ARG A 150 6.09 13.23 17.06
N GLY A 151 5.37 14.33 17.31
CA GLY A 151 5.28 15.45 16.37
C GLY A 151 4.16 15.28 15.32
N PHE A 152 3.83 16.36 14.63
CA PHE A 152 2.73 16.41 13.67
C PHE A 152 3.10 15.71 12.34
N ILE A 153 2.15 14.96 11.79
CA ILE A 153 2.15 14.45 10.41
C ILE A 153 0.90 14.98 9.72
N GLY A 154 1.09 15.67 8.57
CA GLY A 154 -0.02 16.12 7.73
C GLY A 154 -0.56 14.99 6.89
N ILE A 155 -1.71 14.42 7.28
CA ILE A 155 -2.37 13.32 6.57
C ILE A 155 -3.53 13.85 5.75
N THR A 156 -3.58 13.44 4.49
CA THR A 156 -4.64 13.83 3.55
C THR A 156 -5.55 12.62 3.30
N PRO A 157 -6.86 12.71 3.59
CA PRO A 157 -7.80 11.67 3.22
C PRO A 157 -7.98 11.62 1.70
N ASP A 158 -7.93 10.42 1.12
CA ASP A 158 -8.24 10.15 -0.29
C ASP A 158 -9.70 9.71 -0.42
N CYS A 159 -10.57 10.65 -0.78
CA CYS A 159 -12.02 10.46 -0.89
C CYS A 159 -12.48 10.15 -2.32
N ARG A 160 -11.59 9.78 -3.23
CA ARG A 160 -11.97 9.50 -4.61
C ARG A 160 -12.84 8.25 -4.74
N CYS A 161 -13.82 8.30 -5.65
CA CYS A 161 -14.56 7.12 -6.07
C CYS A 161 -13.65 6.24 -6.94
N LYS A 162 -13.35 5.03 -6.48
CA LYS A 162 -12.48 4.08 -7.18
C LYS A 162 -13.28 3.10 -8.01
N PRO A 163 -12.82 2.76 -9.24
CA PRO A 163 -13.34 1.63 -10.00
C PRO A 163 -13.18 0.29 -9.25
N PRO A 164 -13.78 -0.81 -9.75
CA PRO A 164 -13.61 -2.12 -9.13
C PRO A 164 -12.13 -2.49 -8.90
N LYS A 165 -11.83 -3.02 -7.73
CA LYS A 165 -10.47 -3.26 -7.21
C LYS A 165 -9.59 -4.04 -8.20
N PHE A 166 -10.10 -5.16 -8.72
CA PHE A 166 -9.34 -5.99 -9.66
C PHE A 166 -8.96 -5.22 -10.93
N GLU A 167 -9.93 -4.54 -11.56
CA GLU A 167 -9.73 -3.86 -12.85
C GLU A 167 -8.69 -2.74 -12.76
N ARG A 168 -8.68 -1.98 -11.67
CA ARG A 168 -7.70 -0.90 -11.50
C ARG A 168 -6.31 -1.40 -11.12
N ILE A 169 -6.20 -2.48 -10.34
CA ILE A 169 -4.89 -3.10 -10.03
C ILE A 169 -4.32 -3.72 -11.32
N GLU A 170 -5.10 -4.53 -12.06
CA GLU A 170 -4.69 -5.11 -13.33
C GLU A 170 -4.32 -4.00 -14.33
N GLY A 171 -5.20 -3.03 -14.55
CA GLY A 171 -5.00 -1.99 -15.55
C GLY A 171 -3.85 -1.02 -15.26
N ASN A 172 -3.63 -0.67 -13.99
CA ASN A 172 -2.64 0.34 -13.60
C ASN A 172 -1.28 -0.26 -13.20
N LEU A 173 -1.25 -1.44 -12.56
CA LEU A 173 0.00 -1.99 -12.01
C LEU A 173 0.62 -3.10 -12.87
N GLU A 174 -0.18 -3.97 -13.51
CA GLU A 174 0.39 -5.03 -14.35
C GLU A 174 1.31 -4.48 -15.45
N PRO A 175 0.92 -3.44 -16.23
CA PRO A 175 1.81 -2.89 -17.23
C PRO A 175 3.12 -2.32 -16.66
N LEU A 176 3.07 -1.71 -15.47
CA LEU A 176 4.25 -1.17 -14.80
C LEU A 176 5.18 -2.31 -14.36
N ILE A 177 4.63 -3.37 -13.79
CA ILE A 177 5.39 -4.54 -13.34
C ILE A 177 6.02 -5.23 -14.56
N ARG A 178 5.24 -5.53 -15.58
CA ARG A 178 5.72 -6.19 -16.82
C ARG A 178 6.81 -5.40 -17.56
N GLN A 179 6.77 -4.07 -17.48
CA GLN A 179 7.77 -3.18 -18.07
C GLN A 179 8.98 -2.92 -17.17
N GLY A 180 9.03 -3.49 -15.97
CA GLY A 180 10.10 -3.22 -15.02
C GLY A 180 10.03 -1.83 -14.37
N ARG A 181 8.86 -1.20 -14.38
CA ARG A 181 8.64 0.17 -13.90
C ARG A 181 7.94 0.25 -12.54
N LEU A 182 7.69 -0.88 -11.91
CA LEU A 182 7.32 -0.99 -10.50
C LEU A 182 8.29 -1.95 -9.82
N VAL A 183 9.11 -1.44 -8.90
CA VAL A 183 10.23 -2.15 -8.30
C VAL A 183 10.09 -2.17 -6.79
N LEU A 184 10.15 -3.34 -6.18
CA LEU A 184 10.24 -3.52 -4.73
C LEU A 184 11.70 -3.42 -4.29
N ASN A 185 11.94 -2.76 -3.15
CA ASN A 185 13.27 -2.58 -2.60
C ASN A 185 13.92 -3.91 -2.20
N ILE A 186 15.01 -4.28 -2.86
CA ILE A 186 15.74 -5.52 -2.58
C ILE A 186 16.29 -5.58 -1.15
N ASP A 187 16.62 -4.43 -0.56
CA ASP A 187 17.14 -4.36 0.80
C ASP A 187 16.06 -4.71 1.85
N GLU A 188 14.78 -4.63 1.47
CA GLU A 188 13.62 -5.01 2.27
C GLU A 188 13.07 -6.42 1.93
N ARG A 189 13.79 -7.22 1.17
CA ARG A 189 13.31 -8.54 0.73
C ARG A 189 13.01 -9.50 1.88
N GLU A 190 13.70 -9.34 3.01
CA GLU A 190 13.47 -10.15 4.21
C GLU A 190 12.36 -9.60 5.11
N ASN A 191 11.85 -8.39 4.84
CA ASN A 191 10.72 -7.80 5.55
C ASN A 191 9.45 -8.64 5.31
N PRO A 192 8.80 -9.17 6.37
CA PRO A 192 7.63 -10.03 6.23
C PRO A 192 6.43 -9.34 5.57
N HIS A 193 6.30 -8.05 5.71
CA HIS A 193 5.24 -7.27 5.08
C HIS A 193 5.46 -7.12 3.57
N MET A 194 6.72 -6.95 3.15
CA MET A 194 7.08 -6.88 1.75
C MET A 194 6.97 -8.25 1.05
N LYS A 195 7.31 -9.34 1.74
CA LYS A 195 7.05 -10.71 1.25
C LYS A 195 5.54 -10.97 1.06
N ARG A 196 4.72 -10.52 2.01
CA ARG A 196 3.26 -10.65 1.91
C ARG A 196 2.69 -9.79 0.76
N LEU A 197 3.28 -8.63 0.49
CA LEU A 197 2.92 -7.82 -0.68
C LEU A 197 3.21 -8.59 -1.98
N GLU A 198 4.40 -9.18 -2.12
CA GLU A 198 4.76 -10.03 -3.26
C GLU A 198 3.77 -11.19 -3.43
N GLU A 199 3.45 -11.91 -2.34
CA GLU A 199 2.46 -13.00 -2.38
C GLU A 199 1.10 -12.53 -2.87
N GLN A 200 0.61 -11.37 -2.39
CA GLN A 200 -0.68 -10.82 -2.82
C GLN A 200 -0.67 -10.42 -4.30
N PHE A 201 0.45 -9.92 -4.82
CA PHE A 201 0.60 -9.68 -6.26
C PHE A 201 0.54 -10.97 -7.08
N LEU A 202 1.29 -11.98 -6.68
CA LEU A 202 1.35 -13.27 -7.40
C LEU A 202 0.05 -14.08 -7.33
N LEU A 203 -0.76 -13.87 -6.28
CA LEU A 203 -2.04 -14.53 -6.09
C LEU A 203 -3.23 -13.74 -6.65
N LEU A 204 -2.98 -12.57 -7.25
CA LEU A 204 -4.04 -11.74 -7.83
C LEU A 204 -4.76 -12.49 -8.96
N ASN A 205 -6.08 -12.62 -8.84
CA ASN A 205 -6.92 -13.27 -9.83
C ASN A 205 -8.28 -12.55 -9.96
N ARG A 206 -8.97 -12.75 -11.10
CA ARG A 206 -10.25 -12.09 -11.40
C ARG A 206 -11.34 -12.33 -10.36
N GLN A 207 -11.35 -13.49 -9.74
CA GLN A 207 -12.36 -13.84 -8.77
C GLN A 207 -12.08 -13.27 -7.37
N MET A 208 -10.94 -12.57 -7.20
CA MET A 208 -10.52 -11.97 -5.93
C MET A 208 -10.60 -12.94 -4.75
N LYS A 209 -10.21 -14.20 -4.97
CA LYS A 209 -10.24 -15.26 -3.96
C LYS A 209 -9.17 -15.10 -2.88
N SER A 210 -8.12 -14.34 -3.18
CA SER A 210 -7.03 -13.99 -2.27
C SER A 210 -7.10 -12.53 -1.88
N PRO A 211 -6.59 -12.16 -0.69
CA PRO A 211 -6.42 -10.75 -0.32
C PRO A 211 -5.59 -9.99 -1.34
N ALA A 212 -5.96 -8.73 -1.61
CA ALA A 212 -5.24 -7.84 -2.52
C ALA A 212 -5.11 -6.42 -1.94
N ASP A 213 -5.10 -6.30 -0.60
CA ASP A 213 -5.08 -5.01 0.09
C ASP A 213 -3.72 -4.31 -0.09
N GLY A 214 -2.62 -5.08 -0.17
CA GLY A 214 -1.31 -4.55 -0.51
C GLY A 214 -1.24 -3.98 -1.94
N PRO A 215 -1.56 -4.76 -2.98
CA PRO A 215 -1.68 -4.26 -4.37
C PRO A 215 -2.61 -3.05 -4.51
N ASP A 216 -3.72 -3.03 -3.79
CA ASP A 216 -4.65 -1.90 -3.78
C ASP A 216 -4.03 -0.63 -3.20
N CYS A 217 -3.35 -0.76 -2.08
CA CYS A 217 -2.62 0.32 -1.45
C CYS A 217 -1.51 0.86 -2.37
N ILE A 218 -0.75 -0.01 -3.05
CA ILE A 218 0.26 0.40 -4.05
C ILE A 218 -0.39 1.14 -5.21
N GLU A 219 -1.53 0.68 -5.73
CA GLU A 219 -2.26 1.37 -6.80
C GLU A 219 -2.65 2.78 -6.36
N GLY A 220 -3.17 2.93 -5.14
CA GLY A 220 -3.49 4.24 -4.57
C GLY A 220 -2.28 5.18 -4.54
N GLY A 221 -1.13 4.69 -4.06
CA GLY A 221 0.11 5.46 -4.02
C GLY A 221 0.62 5.86 -5.41
N VAL A 222 0.60 4.95 -6.37
CA VAL A 222 0.98 5.22 -7.78
C VAL A 222 0.07 6.30 -8.39
N TRP A 223 -1.24 6.21 -8.15
CA TRP A 223 -2.18 7.21 -8.63
C TRP A 223 -1.90 8.60 -8.05
N ILE A 224 -1.69 8.72 -6.73
CA ILE A 224 -1.35 9.98 -6.07
C ILE A 224 -0.06 10.58 -6.64
N ILE A 225 0.97 9.77 -6.85
CA ILE A 225 2.24 10.22 -7.43
C ILE A 225 2.00 10.81 -8.82
N ASN A 226 1.24 10.12 -9.68
CA ASN A 226 0.93 10.61 -11.03
C ASN A 226 0.18 11.94 -10.99
N GLN A 227 -0.81 12.11 -10.10
CA GLN A 227 -1.53 13.38 -9.95
C GLN A 227 -0.61 14.51 -9.53
N LYS A 228 0.29 14.28 -8.57
CA LYS A 228 1.25 15.30 -8.12
C LYS A 228 2.23 15.70 -9.23
N ILE A 229 2.73 14.74 -10.01
CA ILE A 229 3.61 15.01 -11.14
C ILE A 229 2.88 15.83 -12.21
N SER A 230 1.64 15.49 -12.55
CA SER A 230 0.82 16.25 -13.51
C SER A 230 0.65 17.69 -13.07
N THR A 231 0.27 17.91 -11.81
CA THR A 231 0.08 19.25 -11.24
C THR A 231 1.37 20.09 -11.28
N LEU A 232 2.51 19.49 -10.96
CA LEU A 232 3.81 20.17 -11.02
C LEU A 232 4.18 20.56 -12.46
N ASN A 233 3.91 19.70 -13.44
CA ASN A 233 4.14 19.98 -14.85
C ASN A 233 3.23 21.08 -15.39
N GLU A 234 1.94 21.07 -15.07
CA GLU A 234 0.98 22.10 -15.45
C GLU A 234 1.36 23.48 -14.91
N GLY A 235 1.82 23.56 -13.66
CA GLY A 235 2.33 24.78 -13.04
C GLY A 235 3.49 25.40 -13.82
N SER A 236 4.40 24.60 -14.36
CA SER A 236 5.55 25.07 -15.15
C SER A 236 5.15 25.64 -16.51
N TYR A 237 4.15 25.08 -17.19
CA TYR A 237 3.62 25.59 -18.46
C TYR A 237 2.88 26.94 -18.30
N THR A 238 2.13 27.11 -17.24
CA THR A 238 1.38 28.35 -16.98
C THR A 238 2.33 29.54 -16.77
N ILE A 239 3.44 29.38 -16.08
CA ILE A 239 4.48 30.41 -15.90
C ILE A 239 5.10 30.79 -17.25
N GLY A 240 5.44 29.82 -18.11
CA GLY A 240 6.01 30.07 -19.42
C GLY A 240 5.08 30.86 -20.36
N GLN A 241 3.78 30.61 -20.32
CA GLN A 241 2.80 31.32 -21.14
C GLN A 241 2.59 32.77 -20.67
N ARG A 242 2.56 33.06 -19.40
CA ARG A 242 2.45 34.42 -18.85
C ARG A 242 3.65 35.30 -19.22
N VAL A 243 4.85 34.78 -19.18
CA VAL A 243 6.06 35.52 -19.55
C VAL A 243 6.09 35.86 -21.05
N ARG A 244 5.56 34.98 -21.92
CA ARG A 244 5.48 35.26 -23.37
C ARG A 244 4.37 36.29 -23.71
N ALA A 245 3.25 36.28 -23.00
CA ALA A 245 2.17 37.24 -23.24
C ALA A 245 2.54 38.67 -22.82
N SER A 246 3.38 38.86 -21.81
CA SER A 246 3.81 40.20 -21.35
C SER A 246 4.89 40.87 -22.24
N LYS A 247 5.42 40.18 -23.25
CA LYS A 247 6.42 40.74 -24.19
C LYS A 247 5.85 41.19 -25.53
N ARG A 248 4.51 41.28 -25.65
CA ARG A 248 3.84 41.84 -26.83
C ARG A 248 3.18 43.18 -26.48
N PHE A 249 4.02 44.16 -26.18
CA PHE A 249 3.72 45.59 -26.34
C PHE A 249 5.01 46.32 -26.77
#